data_4ac89f17b4de4d6bd5fc51c28000d3a1
#
_entry.id   4ac89f17b4de4d6bd5fc51c28000d3a1
#
_cell.length_a   1.000
_cell.length_b   1.000
_cell.length_c   1.000
_cell.angle_alpha   90.00
_cell.angle_beta   90.00
_cell.angle_gamma   90.00
#
_symmetry.space_group_name_H-M   'P 1'
#
loop_
_entity.id
_entity.type
_entity.pdbx_description
1 polymer ?
#
loop_
_entity_poly.entity_id
_entity_poly.type
_entity_poly.pdbx_seq_one_letter_code
_entity_poly.pdbx_strand_id
1 'polypeptide(L)'
;MMNKLYFYCLALFVAPTFSAFGQTQPSQDENGYYLIESAEHLKWFRDQVNASEHEQVDTNGDGQINMDDDTVVRLNAKLTADIDLGGESWTPIGEYNNGEEPDEVRFGGYFDGQGHVIKGLNVQPIDGRQSYGLFGYVAW
;
A
#
# COMPACT_ATOMS: atom_id res chain seq x y z
N MET A 1 -48.63 -21.11 -21.52
CA MET A 1 -47.68 -21.61 -20.49
C MET A 1 -46.37 -20.83 -20.65
N MET A 2 -46.10 -19.86 -19.79
CA MET A 2 -44.88 -19.09 -19.85
C MET A 2 -43.88 -19.69 -18.87
N ASN A 3 -42.79 -20.29 -19.41
CA ASN A 3 -41.66 -20.75 -18.61
C ASN A 3 -40.84 -19.55 -18.12
N LYS A 4 -40.87 -19.30 -16.80
CA LYS A 4 -39.97 -18.39 -16.16
C LYS A 4 -38.56 -19.00 -16.08
N LEU A 5 -37.65 -18.52 -16.90
CA LEU A 5 -36.23 -18.81 -16.80
C LEU A 5 -35.64 -18.06 -15.63
N TYR A 6 -35.32 -18.75 -14.55
CA TYR A 6 -34.58 -18.17 -13.43
C TYR A 6 -33.10 -18.13 -13.79
N PHE A 7 -32.58 -16.92 -14.03
CA PHE A 7 -31.13 -16.69 -14.10
C PHE A 7 -30.58 -16.78 -12.68
N TYR A 8 -29.91 -17.87 -12.36
CA TYR A 8 -29.05 -17.94 -11.19
C TYR A 8 -27.77 -17.17 -11.52
N CYS A 9 -27.65 -15.98 -10.93
CA CYS A 9 -26.40 -15.23 -10.92
C CYS A 9 -25.41 -15.99 -10.00
N LEU A 10 -24.55 -16.81 -10.60
CA LEU A 10 -23.47 -17.48 -9.88
C LEU A 10 -22.43 -16.41 -9.54
N ALA A 11 -22.51 -15.88 -8.32
CA ALA A 11 -21.46 -15.03 -7.79
C ALA A 11 -20.19 -15.89 -7.67
N LEU A 12 -19.25 -15.66 -8.59
CA LEU A 12 -17.92 -16.25 -8.49
C LEU A 12 -17.24 -15.62 -7.26
N PHE A 13 -17.25 -16.34 -6.15
CA PHE A 13 -16.43 -16.03 -4.99
C PHE A 13 -14.97 -16.31 -5.40
N VAL A 14 -14.26 -15.31 -5.85
CA VAL A 14 -12.80 -15.39 -5.97
C VAL A 14 -12.26 -15.42 -4.55
N ALA A 15 -11.91 -16.61 -4.08
CA ALA A 15 -11.21 -16.77 -2.83
C ALA A 15 -9.86 -16.03 -2.94
N PRO A 16 -9.47 -15.22 -1.93
CA PRO A 16 -8.18 -14.59 -1.95
C PRO A 16 -7.09 -15.66 -1.97
N THR A 17 -6.21 -15.61 -2.96
CA THR A 17 -5.02 -16.45 -2.99
C THR A 17 -4.14 -16.02 -1.81
N PHE A 18 -3.99 -16.90 -0.84
CA PHE A 18 -3.08 -16.75 0.29
C PHE A 18 -1.66 -16.65 -0.25
N SER A 19 -1.08 -15.45 -0.24
CA SER A 19 0.37 -15.27 -0.37
C SER A 19 1.04 -15.87 0.86
N ALA A 20 2.00 -16.76 0.65
CA ALA A 20 2.68 -17.56 1.68
C ALA A 20 3.74 -16.76 2.48
N PHE A 21 3.56 -15.48 2.68
CA PHE A 21 4.33 -14.65 3.59
C PHE A 21 3.37 -14.16 4.68
N GLY A 22 3.64 -14.51 5.93
CA GLY A 22 2.83 -14.34 7.13
C GLY A 22 2.25 -12.95 7.46
N GLN A 23 1.90 -12.17 6.45
CA GLN A 23 1.25 -10.88 6.57
C GLN A 23 -0.26 -11.05 6.39
N THR A 24 -1.01 -10.55 7.35
CA THR A 24 -2.47 -10.56 7.30
C THR A 24 -2.97 -9.28 6.67
N GLN A 25 -3.81 -9.40 5.64
CA GLN A 25 -4.49 -8.25 5.06
C GLN A 25 -5.43 -7.63 6.10
N PRO A 26 -5.30 -6.32 6.39
CA PRO A 26 -6.22 -5.63 7.26
C PRO A 26 -7.63 -5.54 6.64
N SER A 27 -8.66 -5.50 7.50
CA SER A 27 -10.02 -5.20 7.05
C SER A 27 -10.12 -3.74 6.61
N GLN A 28 -11.18 -3.42 5.86
CA GLN A 28 -11.50 -2.04 5.49
C GLN A 28 -12.78 -1.59 6.19
N ASP A 29 -12.87 -0.29 6.47
CA ASP A 29 -14.11 0.33 6.91
C ASP A 29 -15.03 0.65 5.70
N GLU A 30 -16.21 1.22 5.99
CA GLU A 30 -17.21 1.59 4.98
C GLU A 30 -16.73 2.67 3.98
N ASN A 31 -15.66 3.39 4.31
CA ASN A 31 -15.05 4.42 3.47
C ASN A 31 -13.82 3.91 2.70
N GLY A 32 -13.48 2.61 2.82
CA GLY A 32 -12.37 1.99 2.13
C GLY A 32 -11.00 2.20 2.81
N TYR A 33 -10.96 2.69 4.06
CA TYR A 33 -9.70 2.79 4.82
C TYR A 33 -9.30 1.43 5.38
N TYR A 34 -8.08 1.00 5.15
CA TYR A 34 -7.50 -0.16 5.80
C TYR A 34 -7.30 0.11 7.30
N LEU A 35 -7.78 -0.82 8.13
CA LEU A 35 -7.72 -0.72 9.59
C LEU A 35 -6.44 -1.39 10.12
N ILE A 36 -5.45 -0.59 10.46
CA ILE A 36 -4.13 -1.06 10.89
C ILE A 36 -4.12 -1.21 12.42
N GLU A 37 -4.06 -2.45 12.90
CA GLU A 37 -4.08 -2.78 14.33
C GLU A 37 -2.87 -3.61 14.77
N SER A 38 -1.97 -3.97 13.84
CA SER A 38 -0.78 -4.77 14.13
C SER A 38 0.39 -4.42 13.22
N ALA A 39 1.60 -4.85 13.59
CA ALA A 39 2.78 -4.71 12.75
C ALA A 39 2.63 -5.42 11.41
N GLU A 40 1.98 -6.60 11.39
CA GLU A 40 1.72 -7.38 10.19
C GLU A 40 0.79 -6.62 9.24
N HIS A 41 -0.26 -5.96 9.75
CA HIS A 41 -1.13 -5.09 8.95
C HIS A 41 -0.37 -3.92 8.34
N LEU A 42 0.52 -3.28 9.12
CA LEU A 42 1.31 -2.16 8.63
C LEU A 42 2.35 -2.60 7.57
N LYS A 43 2.98 -3.77 7.77
CA LYS A 43 3.87 -4.39 6.78
C LYS A 43 3.11 -4.72 5.49
N TRP A 44 1.93 -5.33 5.60
CA TRP A 44 1.09 -5.62 4.45
C TRP A 44 0.73 -4.34 3.68
N PHE A 45 0.30 -3.28 4.38
CA PHE A 45 -0.03 -1.99 3.76
C PHE A 45 1.17 -1.39 3.03
N ARG A 46 2.36 -1.38 3.67
CA ARG A 46 3.62 -0.97 3.05
C ARG A 46 3.88 -1.72 1.75
N ASP A 47 3.77 -3.06 1.79
CA ASP A 47 4.09 -3.91 0.65
C ASP A 47 3.09 -3.73 -0.48
N GLN A 48 1.82 -3.43 -0.17
CA GLN A 48 0.84 -3.05 -1.18
C GLN A 48 1.18 -1.71 -1.84
N VAL A 49 1.63 -0.72 -1.08
CA VAL A 49 2.05 0.57 -1.66
C VAL A 49 3.31 0.40 -2.51
N ASN A 50 4.27 -0.39 -2.04
CA ASN A 50 5.58 -0.55 -2.71
C ASN A 50 5.55 -1.61 -3.84
N ALA A 51 4.42 -2.29 -4.08
CA ALA A 51 4.32 -3.27 -5.16
C ALA A 51 4.52 -2.62 -6.53
N SER A 52 5.28 -3.28 -7.40
CA SER A 52 5.64 -2.77 -8.74
C SER A 52 4.52 -2.82 -9.79
N GLU A 53 3.31 -3.30 -9.44
CA GLU A 53 2.20 -3.50 -10.38
C GLU A 53 1.18 -2.35 -10.38
N HIS A 54 1.60 -1.15 -9.99
CA HIS A 54 0.72 0.02 -10.00
C HIS A 54 0.77 0.75 -11.34
N GLU A 55 -0.37 1.33 -11.72
CA GLU A 55 -0.48 2.14 -12.91
C GLU A 55 0.25 3.49 -12.71
N GLN A 56 1.11 3.86 -13.66
CA GLN A 56 1.69 5.20 -13.70
C GLN A 56 0.60 6.24 -13.97
N VAL A 57 0.76 7.42 -13.43
CA VAL A 57 -0.15 8.55 -13.66
C VAL A 57 0.64 9.74 -14.18
N ASP A 58 0.06 10.50 -15.12
CA ASP A 58 0.64 11.75 -15.62
C ASP A 58 0.85 12.72 -14.44
N THR A 59 2.06 12.74 -13.91
CA THR A 59 2.44 13.56 -12.75
C THR A 59 3.08 14.88 -13.15
N ASN A 60 3.62 14.97 -14.35
CA ASN A 60 4.23 16.18 -14.89
C ASN A 60 3.23 17.07 -15.65
N GLY A 61 2.04 16.54 -16.01
CA GLY A 61 0.93 17.28 -16.63
C GLY A 61 1.12 17.55 -18.13
N ASP A 62 1.95 16.76 -18.82
CA ASP A 62 2.21 16.91 -20.25
C ASP A 62 1.16 16.20 -21.15
N GLY A 63 0.25 15.44 -20.54
CA GLY A 63 -0.81 14.68 -21.19
C GLY A 63 -0.37 13.35 -21.77
N GLN A 64 0.83 12.88 -21.42
CA GLN A 64 1.36 11.57 -21.79
C GLN A 64 1.74 10.81 -20.53
N ILE A 65 1.62 9.49 -20.54
CA ILE A 65 2.13 8.60 -19.46
C ILE A 65 3.36 7.91 -20.01
N ASN A 66 4.52 8.17 -19.42
CA ASN A 66 5.81 7.66 -19.86
C ASN A 66 6.81 7.57 -18.69
N MET A 67 8.09 7.30 -18.96
CA MET A 67 9.12 7.12 -17.93
C MET A 67 9.47 8.40 -17.14
N ASP A 68 8.97 9.55 -17.54
CA ASP A 68 9.15 10.81 -16.81
C ASP A 68 8.05 11.01 -15.73
N ASP A 69 7.14 10.04 -15.60
CA ASP A 69 6.02 10.06 -14.67
C ASP A 69 6.23 9.11 -13.51
N ASP A 70 5.70 9.51 -12.35
CA ASP A 70 5.79 8.71 -11.13
C ASP A 70 4.62 7.73 -10.99
N THR A 71 4.87 6.63 -10.31
CA THR A 71 3.82 5.76 -9.81
C THR A 71 3.27 6.31 -8.49
N VAL A 72 2.03 6.77 -8.49
CA VAL A 72 1.35 7.30 -7.29
C VAL A 72 0.30 6.32 -6.79
N VAL A 73 0.50 5.78 -5.59
CA VAL A 73 -0.41 4.82 -4.96
C VAL A 73 -1.31 5.51 -3.94
N ARG A 74 -2.64 5.45 -4.18
CA ARG A 74 -3.66 6.10 -3.37
C ARG A 74 -4.46 5.10 -2.54
N LEU A 75 -3.77 4.36 -1.67
CA LEU A 75 -4.40 3.53 -0.64
C LEU A 75 -4.58 4.34 0.64
N ASN A 76 -5.74 4.20 1.30
CA ASN A 76 -6.04 4.91 2.53
C ASN A 76 -5.96 3.97 3.72
N ALA A 77 -5.37 4.42 4.82
CA ALA A 77 -5.29 3.65 6.05
C ALA A 77 -5.51 4.52 7.29
N LYS A 78 -5.93 3.88 8.39
CA LYS A 78 -5.93 4.48 9.71
C LYS A 78 -5.48 3.48 10.76
N LEU A 79 -4.74 3.98 11.74
CA LEU A 79 -4.38 3.17 12.90
C LEU A 79 -5.61 2.98 13.79
N THR A 80 -5.77 1.78 14.34
CA THR A 80 -6.82 1.45 15.33
C THR A 80 -6.22 0.92 16.64
N ALA A 81 -4.89 0.81 16.70
CA ALA A 81 -4.12 0.46 17.88
C ALA A 81 -2.70 1.03 17.78
N ASP A 82 -1.98 1.07 18.91
CA ASP A 82 -0.55 1.33 18.92
C ASP A 82 0.21 0.17 18.29
N ILE A 83 1.20 0.48 17.45
CA ILE A 83 1.96 -0.52 16.69
C ILE A 83 3.39 -0.61 17.23
N ASP A 84 3.84 -1.83 17.52
CA ASP A 84 5.25 -2.11 17.85
C ASP A 84 5.90 -2.89 16.69
N LEU A 85 6.85 -2.26 16.01
CA LEU A 85 7.61 -2.89 14.91
C LEU A 85 8.77 -3.75 15.40
N GLY A 86 9.00 -3.81 16.72
CA GLY A 86 9.98 -4.71 17.33
C GLY A 86 11.44 -4.42 17.00
N GLY A 87 11.77 -3.31 16.36
CA GLY A 87 13.13 -2.99 15.91
C GLY A 87 13.58 -3.77 14.68
N GLU A 88 12.68 -4.49 13.99
CA GLU A 88 12.99 -5.12 12.73
C GLU A 88 13.31 -4.09 11.63
N SER A 89 14.12 -4.50 10.64
CA SER A 89 14.46 -3.62 9.51
C SER A 89 13.19 -3.20 8.78
N TRP A 90 13.05 -1.90 8.58
CA TRP A 90 11.89 -1.29 7.93
C TRP A 90 12.26 -0.70 6.57
N THR A 91 11.49 -1.08 5.54
CA THR A 91 11.47 -0.41 4.25
C THR A 91 10.41 0.69 4.30
N PRO A 92 10.70 1.94 3.93
CA PRO A 92 9.72 3.02 3.93
C PRO A 92 8.49 2.75 3.04
N ILE A 93 7.34 3.31 3.42
CA ILE A 93 6.14 3.33 2.57
C ILE A 93 6.35 4.40 1.49
N GLY A 94 6.25 4.01 0.22
CA GLY A 94 6.70 4.82 -0.91
C GLY A 94 8.23 4.73 -1.03
N GLU A 95 8.72 4.01 -2.01
CA GLU A 95 10.13 3.67 -2.14
C GLU A 95 10.72 4.19 -3.45
N TYR A 96 12.00 4.58 -3.40
CA TYR A 96 12.84 4.85 -4.55
C TYR A 96 13.72 3.64 -4.82
N ASN A 97 13.60 3.05 -5.99
CA ASN A 97 14.28 1.80 -6.37
C ASN A 97 15.59 1.99 -7.14
N ASN A 98 16.22 3.16 -7.04
CA ASN A 98 17.59 3.39 -7.50
C ASN A 98 17.88 2.97 -8.96
N GLY A 99 16.93 3.19 -9.89
CA GLY A 99 17.07 2.92 -11.32
C GLY A 99 16.58 1.55 -11.77
N GLU A 100 15.90 0.80 -10.91
CA GLU A 100 15.11 -0.37 -11.31
C GLU A 100 13.65 0.05 -11.48
N GLU A 101 13.08 -0.16 -12.66
CA GLU A 101 11.68 0.23 -12.95
C GLU A 101 10.66 -0.58 -12.11
N PRO A 102 9.63 0.08 -11.55
CA PRO A 102 9.43 1.53 -11.54
C PRO A 102 10.39 2.23 -10.58
N ASP A 103 11.04 3.28 -11.04
CA ASP A 103 12.10 3.99 -10.28
C ASP A 103 11.61 4.61 -8.99
N GLU A 104 10.37 5.08 -8.95
CA GLU A 104 9.77 5.73 -7.79
C GLU A 104 8.33 5.29 -7.59
N VAL A 105 8.03 4.84 -6.38
CA VAL A 105 6.65 4.64 -5.93
C VAL A 105 6.34 5.68 -4.87
N ARG A 106 5.37 6.56 -5.14
CA ARG A 106 4.95 7.61 -4.22
C ARG A 106 3.65 7.24 -3.53
N PHE A 107 3.64 7.37 -2.21
CA PHE A 107 2.40 7.26 -1.45
C PHE A 107 1.60 8.57 -1.58
N GLY A 108 0.43 8.50 -2.18
CA GLY A 108 -0.49 9.63 -2.40
C GLY A 108 -1.86 9.45 -1.74
N GLY A 109 -2.00 8.48 -0.84
CA GLY A 109 -3.21 8.24 -0.07
C GLY A 109 -3.27 9.01 1.24
N TYR A 110 -4.27 8.70 2.06
CA TYR A 110 -4.41 9.22 3.42
C TYR A 110 -3.96 8.17 4.43
N PHE A 111 -3.14 8.61 5.39
CA PHE A 111 -2.75 7.79 6.53
C PHE A 111 -3.07 8.54 7.82
N ASP A 112 -4.11 8.08 8.52
CA ASP A 112 -4.60 8.69 9.75
C ASP A 112 -4.10 7.91 10.98
N GLY A 113 -3.24 8.54 11.76
CA GLY A 113 -2.68 7.95 12.97
C GLY A 113 -3.66 7.83 14.14
N GLN A 114 -4.82 8.49 14.12
CA GLN A 114 -5.87 8.45 15.16
C GLN A 114 -5.35 8.68 16.59
N GLY A 115 -4.18 9.34 16.73
CA GLY A 115 -3.52 9.52 18.02
C GLY A 115 -2.74 8.31 18.53
N HIS A 116 -2.67 7.23 17.79
CA HIS A 116 -1.87 6.04 18.10
C HIS A 116 -0.38 6.25 17.83
N VAL A 117 0.45 5.42 18.45
CA VAL A 117 1.91 5.49 18.37
C VAL A 117 2.45 4.30 17.58
N ILE A 118 3.41 4.57 16.70
CA ILE A 118 4.25 3.54 16.08
C ILE A 118 5.62 3.62 16.72
N LYS A 119 6.09 2.52 17.32
CA LYS A 119 7.39 2.40 17.97
C LYS A 119 8.23 1.28 17.38
N GLY A 120 9.52 1.26 17.71
CA GLY A 120 10.43 0.23 17.23
C GLY A 120 10.77 0.37 15.73
N LEU A 121 10.59 1.55 15.14
CA LEU A 121 10.98 1.81 13.75
C LEU A 121 12.51 1.75 13.62
N ASN A 122 13.01 0.89 12.72
CA ASN A 122 14.43 0.69 12.47
C ASN A 122 14.71 0.73 10.96
N VAL A 123 15.01 1.93 10.45
CA VAL A 123 15.35 2.14 9.03
C VAL A 123 16.85 2.05 8.87
N GLN A 124 17.32 1.04 8.14
CA GLN A 124 18.76 0.86 7.88
C GLN A 124 19.20 1.70 6.69
N PRO A 125 20.40 2.30 6.75
CA PRO A 125 21.01 2.92 5.58
C PRO A 125 21.21 1.87 4.48
N ILE A 126 20.77 2.18 3.26
CA ILE A 126 21.01 1.39 2.05
C ILE A 126 21.67 2.32 1.05
N ASP A 127 22.75 1.86 0.43
CA ASP A 127 23.47 2.63 -0.58
C ASP A 127 22.52 3.01 -1.73
N GLY A 128 22.51 4.30 -2.06
CA GLY A 128 21.63 4.86 -3.09
C GLY A 128 20.23 5.28 -2.63
N ARG A 129 19.77 4.85 -1.46
CA ARG A 129 18.48 5.32 -0.90
C ARG A 129 18.60 6.76 -0.39
N GLN A 130 17.61 7.60 -0.74
CA GLN A 130 17.59 9.01 -0.36
C GLN A 130 16.58 9.34 0.74
N SER A 131 15.69 8.40 1.08
CA SER A 131 14.62 8.61 2.06
C SER A 131 14.69 7.58 3.19
N TYR A 132 14.53 8.06 4.44
CA TYR A 132 14.61 7.27 5.66
C TYR A 132 13.47 7.68 6.58
N GLY A 133 12.56 6.76 6.93
CA GLY A 133 11.43 7.03 7.81
C GLY A 133 10.35 5.97 7.71
N LEU A 134 9.22 6.23 8.35
CA LEU A 134 8.02 5.40 8.15
C LEU A 134 7.56 5.50 6.68
N PHE A 135 7.52 6.72 6.17
CA PHE A 135 7.30 7.04 4.76
C PHE A 135 8.61 7.46 4.10
N GLY A 136 8.79 7.09 2.84
CA GLY A 136 9.90 7.50 2.00
C GLY A 136 9.49 8.62 1.05
N TYR A 137 8.76 8.28 -0.01
CA TYR A 137 8.26 9.22 -1.00
C TYR A 137 6.75 9.39 -0.86
N VAL A 138 6.30 10.65 -0.80
CA VAL A 138 4.88 11.02 -0.73
C VAL A 138 4.52 11.98 -1.85
N ALA A 139 3.33 11.80 -2.43
CA ALA A 139 2.73 12.73 -3.37
C ALA A 139 1.69 13.60 -2.66
N TRP A 140 1.44 14.80 -3.17
CA TRP A 140 0.41 15.75 -2.70
C TRP A 140 -0.56 16.12 -3.82
#